data_e95c97844c13c4dbb5cbc48bf855295f
#
_entry.id   e95c97844c13c4dbb5cbc48bf855295f
#
_cell.length_a   1.000
_cell.length_b   1.000
_cell.length_c   1.000
_cell.angle_alpha   90.00
_cell.angle_beta   90.00
_cell.angle_gamma   90.00
#
_symmetry.space_group_name_H-M   'P 1'
#
loop_
_entity.id
_entity.type
_entity.pdbx_description
1 polymer ?
#
loop_
_entity_poly.entity_id
_entity_poly.type
_entity_poly.pdbx_seq_one_letter_code
_entity_poly.pdbx_strand_id
1 'polypeptide(L)'
;MINRITLLLLFVGLAFWSCEPLAWDVEYKVSGSGGSFDVTISNEDDGTSQFDNVSSGWTYSFSTTDSDHFLYVSAQNQNSSGSVTTKIYVDGKQKKTSTSDGAYVIASCSMSAGD
;
A
#
# COMPACT_ATOMS: atom_id res chain seq x y z
N MET A 1 -32.41 -29.43 27.01
CA MET A 1 -32.55 -28.64 26.19
C MET A 1 -32.17 -27.39 26.43
N ILE A 2 -32.00 -27.00 27.45
CA ILE A 2 -31.50 -25.84 27.75
C ILE A 2 -30.23 -25.63 27.36
N ASN A 3 -29.56 -26.61 27.26
CA ASN A 3 -28.26 -26.39 26.91
C ASN A 3 -28.17 -25.72 25.68
N ARG A 4 -29.08 -25.79 24.84
CA ARG A 4 -28.85 -25.14 23.69
C ARG A 4 -28.80 -23.75 23.89
N ILE A 5 -29.32 -23.27 24.84
CA ILE A 5 -29.28 -21.89 25.08
C ILE A 5 -27.95 -21.48 25.44
N THR A 6 -27.34 -22.26 26.21
CA THR A 6 -26.06 -21.86 26.65
C THR A 6 -25.20 -21.87 25.47
N LEU A 7 -25.47 -22.67 24.54
CA LEU A 7 -24.67 -22.69 23.41
C LEU A 7 -24.71 -21.41 22.72
N LEU A 8 -25.81 -20.83 22.70
CA LEU A 8 -25.93 -19.61 22.10
C LEU A 8 -25.07 -18.62 22.69
N LEU A 9 -25.01 -18.66 23.94
CA LEU A 9 -24.21 -17.71 24.60
C LEU A 9 -22.84 -17.85 24.19
N LEU A 10 -22.42 -19.01 24.01
CA LEU A 10 -21.08 -19.23 23.66
C LEU A 10 -20.88 -18.63 22.33
N PHE A 11 -21.81 -18.77 21.52
CA PHE A 11 -21.68 -18.25 20.29
C PHE A 11 -21.46 -16.83 20.34
N VAL A 12 -22.15 -16.19 21.10
CA VAL A 12 -22.00 -14.82 21.25
C VAL A 12 -20.66 -14.54 21.73
N GLY A 13 -20.22 -15.31 22.58
CA GLY A 13 -18.92 -15.08 23.12
C GLY A 13 -17.91 -15.05 22.05
N LEU A 14 -18.16 -15.73 20.98
CA LEU A 14 -17.19 -15.77 20.00
C LEU A 14 -16.99 -14.49 19.38
N ALA A 15 -17.89 -13.65 19.49
CA ALA A 15 -17.75 -12.40 18.88
C ALA A 15 -16.59 -11.68 19.39
N PHE A 16 -15.97 -12.21 20.36
CA PHE A 16 -14.91 -11.50 20.84
C PHE A 16 -13.74 -11.60 20.04
N TRP A 17 -13.64 -12.50 19.15
CA TRP A 17 -12.44 -12.55 18.46
C TRP A 17 -12.39 -11.32 17.67
N SER A 18 -13.35 -10.56 17.69
CA SER A 18 -13.26 -9.35 16.96
C SER A 18 -12.29 -8.46 17.66
N CYS A 19 -11.65 -8.90 18.66
CA CYS A 19 -10.68 -8.07 19.29
C CYS A 19 -9.41 -8.06 18.54
N GLU A 20 -9.26 -8.79 17.48
CA GLU A 20 -8.00 -8.74 16.81
C GLU A 20 -7.84 -7.37 16.21
N PRO A 21 -6.62 -6.85 16.16
CA PRO A 21 -6.36 -5.49 15.69
C PRO A 21 -6.74 -5.33 14.25
N LEU A 22 -7.16 -4.15 13.90
CA LEU A 22 -7.45 -3.85 12.53
C LEU A 22 -6.16 -3.80 11.76
N ALA A 23 -6.20 -4.28 10.56
CA ALA A 23 -5.05 -4.20 9.67
C ALA A 23 -5.44 -3.38 8.45
N TRP A 24 -4.48 -2.66 7.92
CA TRP A 24 -4.66 -1.93 6.67
C TRP A 24 -3.88 -2.67 5.59
N ASP A 25 -4.55 -2.94 4.47
CA ASP A 25 -3.90 -3.57 3.32
C ASP A 25 -3.38 -2.47 2.43
N VAL A 26 -2.08 -2.40 2.25
CA VAL A 26 -1.42 -1.35 1.51
C VAL A 26 -0.93 -1.87 0.16
N GLU A 27 -1.11 -1.07 -0.87
CA GLU A 27 -0.56 -1.42 -2.17
C GLU A 27 0.02 -0.17 -2.80
N TYR A 28 1.27 -0.25 -3.25
CA TYR A 28 1.89 0.80 -4.05
C TYR A 28 1.82 0.40 -5.52
N LYS A 29 1.56 1.36 -6.39
CA LYS A 29 1.56 1.11 -7.82
C LYS A 29 2.39 2.14 -8.54
N VAL A 30 3.12 1.71 -9.56
CA VAL A 30 3.92 2.58 -10.41
C VAL A 30 3.58 2.29 -11.85
N SER A 31 3.27 3.32 -12.61
CA SER A 31 2.96 3.18 -14.03
C SER A 31 3.46 4.40 -14.79
N GLY A 32 3.44 4.34 -16.08
CA GLY A 32 3.84 5.46 -16.89
C GLY A 32 4.03 5.05 -18.34
N SER A 33 4.27 6.04 -19.18
CA SER A 33 4.46 5.81 -20.60
C SER A 33 5.91 5.47 -20.94
N GLY A 34 6.82 5.61 -19.97
CA GLY A 34 8.21 5.19 -20.19
C GLY A 34 8.32 3.69 -20.07
N GLY A 35 9.47 3.16 -20.33
CA GLY A 35 9.67 1.73 -20.32
C GLY A 35 10.29 1.20 -19.04
N SER A 36 10.85 2.05 -18.21
CA SER A 36 11.61 1.59 -17.06
C SER A 36 11.60 2.63 -15.97
N PHE A 37 11.47 2.20 -14.74
CA PHE A 37 11.39 3.09 -13.58
C PHE A 37 12.23 2.54 -12.44
N ASP A 38 12.84 3.44 -11.66
CA ASP A 38 13.52 3.05 -10.43
C ASP A 38 12.62 3.46 -9.28
N VAL A 39 12.29 2.56 -8.38
CA VAL A 39 11.29 2.76 -7.35
C VAL A 39 11.89 2.65 -5.97
N THR A 40 11.49 3.55 -5.07
CA THR A 40 11.88 3.51 -3.67
C THR A 40 10.60 3.52 -2.84
N ILE A 41 10.49 2.65 -1.87
CA ILE A 41 9.31 2.58 -1.04
C ILE A 41 9.66 2.45 0.44
N SER A 42 8.71 2.81 1.31
CA SER A 42 8.77 2.42 2.70
C SER A 42 8.12 1.06 2.80
N ASN A 43 8.79 0.11 3.38
CA ASN A 43 8.32 -1.28 3.42
C ASN A 43 7.61 -1.61 4.74
N GLU A 44 7.21 -2.86 4.91
CA GLU A 44 6.45 -3.31 6.07
C GLU A 44 7.24 -3.29 7.36
N ASP A 45 8.57 -3.24 7.29
CA ASP A 45 9.43 -3.25 8.47
C ASP A 45 9.90 -1.85 8.85
N ASP A 46 9.22 -0.82 8.35
CA ASP A 46 9.60 0.57 8.58
C ASP A 46 10.95 0.94 7.97
N GLY A 47 11.39 0.15 7.02
CA GLY A 47 12.64 0.40 6.32
C GLY A 47 12.36 0.87 4.91
N THR A 48 13.41 0.96 4.13
CA THR A 48 13.35 1.41 2.74
C THR A 48 13.79 0.29 1.83
N SER A 49 13.04 0.08 0.75
CA SER A 49 13.40 -0.89 -0.27
C SER A 49 13.50 -0.20 -1.62
N GLN A 50 14.41 -0.65 -2.46
CA GLN A 50 14.59 -0.09 -3.79
C GLN A 50 14.49 -1.18 -4.85
N PHE A 51 13.88 -0.82 -5.97
CA PHE A 51 13.68 -1.76 -7.07
C PHE A 51 14.05 -1.03 -8.34
N ASP A 52 15.03 -1.54 -9.07
CA ASP A 52 15.52 -0.89 -10.27
C ASP A 52 14.91 -1.50 -11.53
N ASN A 53 14.72 -0.67 -12.53
CA ASN A 53 14.28 -1.13 -13.83
C ASN A 53 12.96 -1.89 -13.82
N VAL A 54 12.00 -1.41 -13.06
CA VAL A 54 10.67 -2.05 -13.05
C VAL A 54 9.87 -1.53 -14.23
N SER A 55 8.90 -2.30 -14.66
CA SER A 55 8.04 -1.95 -15.79
C SER A 55 6.74 -1.30 -15.31
N SER A 56 6.07 -0.59 -16.20
CA SER A 56 4.78 0.00 -15.90
C SER A 56 3.81 -1.09 -15.44
N GLY A 57 3.05 -0.80 -14.41
CA GLY A 57 2.15 -1.77 -13.80
C GLY A 57 2.74 -2.46 -12.58
N TRP A 58 3.94 -2.09 -12.17
CA TRP A 58 4.59 -2.66 -10.99
C TRP A 58 3.78 -2.37 -9.72
N THR A 59 3.69 -3.35 -8.84
CA THR A 59 2.98 -3.20 -7.58
C THR A 59 3.77 -3.83 -6.43
N TYR A 60 3.53 -3.35 -5.23
CA TYR A 60 4.10 -3.92 -4.01
C TYR A 60 3.04 -3.84 -2.93
N SER A 61 2.75 -4.95 -2.27
CA SER A 61 1.66 -5.03 -1.30
C SER A 61 2.12 -5.56 0.04
N PHE A 62 1.56 -5.03 1.11
CA PHE A 62 1.80 -5.54 2.46
C PHE A 62 0.66 -5.08 3.37
N SER A 63 0.63 -5.57 4.60
CA SER A 63 -0.36 -5.18 5.58
C SER A 63 0.31 -4.64 6.81
N THR A 64 -0.33 -3.72 7.52
CA THR A 64 0.18 -3.20 8.77
C THR A 64 -0.96 -2.98 9.75
N THR A 65 -0.71 -3.15 11.03
CA THR A 65 -1.68 -2.84 12.06
C THR A 65 -1.37 -1.52 12.74
N ASP A 66 -0.32 -0.82 12.30
CA ASP A 66 0.10 0.44 12.89
C ASP A 66 -0.49 1.59 12.09
N SER A 67 -1.39 2.38 12.68
CA SER A 67 -2.02 3.49 11.98
C SER A 67 -1.01 4.57 11.61
N ASP A 68 0.11 4.63 12.31
CA ASP A 68 1.14 5.62 12.04
C ASP A 68 2.23 5.11 11.11
N HIS A 69 2.07 3.93 10.58
CA HIS A 69 3.07 3.37 9.67
C HIS A 69 3.21 4.30 8.47
N PHE A 70 4.44 4.73 8.19
CA PHE A 70 4.69 5.65 7.09
C PHE A 70 4.63 4.93 5.76
N LEU A 71 3.85 5.46 4.84
CA LEU A 71 3.71 4.91 3.50
C LEU A 71 4.34 5.88 2.53
N TYR A 72 5.22 5.39 1.68
CA TYR A 72 5.94 6.23 0.74
C TYR A 72 6.27 5.45 -0.51
N VAL A 73 6.03 6.05 -1.65
CA VAL A 73 6.46 5.48 -2.93
C VAL A 73 6.98 6.60 -3.80
N SER A 74 8.14 6.39 -4.37
CA SER A 74 8.76 7.34 -5.27
C SER A 74 9.24 6.56 -6.48
N ALA A 75 9.04 7.08 -7.67
CA ALA A 75 9.49 6.41 -8.88
C ALA A 75 10.11 7.42 -9.81
N GLN A 76 11.26 7.08 -10.36
CA GLN A 76 11.95 7.92 -11.33
C GLN A 76 11.83 7.31 -12.70
N ASN A 77 11.41 8.11 -13.67
CA ASN A 77 11.38 7.70 -15.07
C ASN A 77 12.83 7.59 -15.55
N GLN A 78 13.23 6.42 -16.01
CA GLN A 78 14.60 6.20 -16.49
C GLN A 78 14.73 6.44 -17.99
N ASN A 79 13.74 7.05 -18.60
CA ASN A 79 13.73 7.27 -20.03
C ASN A 79 13.87 8.75 -20.35
N SER A 80 14.26 9.05 -21.57
CA SER A 80 14.47 10.44 -22.00
C SER A 80 13.16 11.15 -22.31
N SER A 81 12.05 10.50 -22.18
CA SER A 81 10.74 11.11 -22.36
C SER A 81 9.69 10.26 -21.66
N GLY A 82 8.46 10.73 -21.60
CA GLY A 82 7.37 9.99 -21.03
C GLY A 82 6.99 10.50 -19.65
N SER A 83 6.11 9.76 -18.97
CA SER A 83 5.58 10.13 -17.66
C SER A 83 5.75 9.00 -16.69
N VAL A 84 5.62 9.34 -15.39
CA VAL A 84 5.62 8.35 -14.32
C VAL A 84 4.53 8.74 -13.33
N THR A 85 3.78 7.77 -12.85
CA THR A 85 2.72 7.97 -11.86
C THR A 85 2.93 6.99 -10.71
N THR A 86 2.83 7.51 -9.48
CA THR A 86 2.85 6.66 -8.30
C THR A 86 1.49 6.77 -7.62
N LYS A 87 1.07 5.68 -6.98
CA LYS A 87 -0.21 5.64 -6.28
C LYS A 87 -0.08 4.83 -5.00
N ILE A 88 -0.80 5.26 -3.97
CA ILE A 88 -0.92 4.50 -2.73
C ILE A 88 -2.38 4.12 -2.57
N TYR A 89 -2.63 2.83 -2.39
CA TYR A 89 -3.96 2.30 -2.11
C TYR A 89 -3.95 1.76 -0.69
N VAL A 90 -5.02 2.01 0.05
CA VAL A 90 -5.21 1.41 1.36
C VAL A 90 -6.60 0.78 1.36
N ASP A 91 -6.66 -0.49 1.68
CA ASP A 91 -7.90 -1.27 1.68
C ASP A 91 -8.65 -1.16 0.35
N GLY A 92 -7.88 -1.17 -0.72
CA GLY A 92 -8.45 -1.14 -2.08
C GLY A 92 -8.85 0.23 -2.58
N LYS A 93 -8.63 1.29 -1.78
CA LYS A 93 -9.00 2.64 -2.22
C LYS A 93 -7.77 3.46 -2.50
N GLN A 94 -7.78 4.15 -3.62
CA GLN A 94 -6.66 5.04 -3.97
C GLN A 94 -6.69 6.24 -3.02
N LYS A 95 -5.66 6.39 -2.24
CA LYS A 95 -5.55 7.46 -1.26
C LYS A 95 -4.65 8.60 -1.72
N LYS A 96 -3.63 8.29 -2.49
CA LYS A 96 -2.67 9.29 -2.98
C LYS A 96 -2.23 8.93 -4.39
N THR A 97 -1.94 9.95 -5.17
CA THR A 97 -1.39 9.75 -6.51
C THR A 97 -0.55 10.96 -6.88
N SER A 98 0.46 10.74 -7.67
CA SER A 98 1.34 11.81 -8.15
C SER A 98 1.83 11.44 -9.55
N THR A 99 1.88 12.40 -10.44
CA THR A 99 2.36 12.18 -11.81
C THR A 99 3.37 13.25 -12.17
N SER A 100 4.43 12.87 -12.83
CA SER A 100 5.43 13.80 -13.37
C SER A 100 5.72 13.45 -14.82
N ASP A 101 5.93 14.47 -15.64
CA ASP A 101 6.18 14.27 -17.07
C ASP A 101 7.58 14.74 -17.42
N GLY A 102 8.29 13.99 -18.21
CA GLY A 102 9.59 14.38 -18.74
C GLY A 102 10.68 13.38 -18.48
N ALA A 103 11.85 13.70 -19.00
CA ALA A 103 13.02 12.85 -18.86
C ALA A 103 13.47 12.80 -17.41
N TYR A 104 13.66 11.62 -16.91
CA TYR A 104 14.25 11.39 -15.58
C TYR A 104 13.53 12.09 -14.41
N VAL A 105 12.27 12.45 -14.59
CA VAL A 105 11.49 13.08 -13.53
C VAL A 105 11.08 12.07 -12.48
N ILE A 106 10.75 12.57 -11.30
CA ILE A 106 10.36 11.74 -10.19
C ILE A 106 8.92 12.09 -9.77
N ALA A 107 8.11 11.09 -9.51
CA ALA A 107 6.81 11.26 -8.89
C ALA A 107 6.83 10.56 -7.55
N SER A 108 6.29 11.18 -6.51
CA SER A 108 6.26 10.54 -5.20
C SER A 108 5.02 10.91 -4.44
N CYS A 109 4.60 10.05 -3.55
CA CYS A 109 3.49 10.34 -2.64
C CYS A 109 3.72 9.63 -1.31
N SER A 110 3.12 10.17 -0.25
CA SER A 110 3.29 9.62 1.07
C SER A 110 2.08 9.91 1.94
N MET A 111 1.89 9.10 2.97
CA MET A 111 0.80 9.25 3.93
C MET A 111 1.06 8.30 5.10
N SER A 112 0.25 8.35 6.13
CA SER A 112 0.26 7.31 7.17
C SER A 112 -0.86 6.34 6.91
N ALA A 113 -0.69 5.09 7.29
CA ALA A 113 -1.65 4.03 6.96
C ALA A 113 -3.06 4.32 7.46
N GLY A 114 -3.19 4.98 8.60
CA GLY A 114 -4.49 5.29 9.16
C GLY A 114 -5.12 6.59 8.66
N ASP A 115 -4.50 7.27 7.71
CA ASP A 115 -5.02 8.56 7.22
C ASP A 115 -6.27 8.47 6.34
#